data_fd1a11312f987f999354c830371eee20
#
_entry.id   fd1a11312f987f999354c830371eee20
#
_cell.length_a   1.000
_cell.length_b   1.000
_cell.length_c   1.000
_cell.angle_alpha   90.00
_cell.angle_beta   90.00
_cell.angle_gamma   90.00
#
_symmetry.space_group_name_H-M   'P 1'
#
loop_
_entity.id
_entity.type
_entity.pdbx_description
1 polymer ?
#
loop_
_entity_poly.entity_id
_entity_poly.type
_entity_poly.pdbx_seq_one_letter_code
_entity_poly.pdbx_strand_id
1 'polypeptide(L)'
;PERLDLGAGTGSVVHVLSPMLFTPLVTATASLQRRGAAVVVIDTLGDALDAPEGVDRLALPALAARMRRIERDDRLRRLAQLGTPVVPWRGARTLDTVLQQLARRERVPKVRT
;
A
#
# COMPACT_ATOMS: atom_id res chain seq x y z
N PRO A 1 15.77 -13.56 8.20
CA PRO A 1 14.71 -12.73 7.62
C PRO A 1 13.71 -12.30 8.67
N GLU A 2 13.53 -11.02 8.79
CA GLU A 2 12.59 -10.46 9.73
C GLU A 2 11.16 -10.77 9.31
N ARG A 3 10.41 -11.35 10.20
CA ARG A 3 9.01 -11.63 10.01
C ARG A 3 8.19 -10.62 10.80
N LEU A 4 7.38 -9.84 10.12
CA LEU A 4 6.40 -8.99 10.78
C LEU A 4 5.13 -9.78 11.03
N ASP A 5 4.71 -9.83 12.28
CA ASP A 5 3.42 -10.38 12.65
C ASP A 5 2.52 -9.22 13.09
N LEU A 6 1.48 -8.98 12.32
CA LEU A 6 0.55 -7.89 12.60
C LEU A 6 -0.62 -8.32 13.49
N GLY A 7 -0.66 -9.60 13.90
CA GLY A 7 -1.59 -10.09 14.91
C GLY A 7 -3.07 -10.02 14.56
N ALA A 8 -3.42 -9.72 13.31
CA ALA A 8 -4.80 -9.60 12.88
C ALA A 8 -5.24 -10.86 12.14
N GLY A 9 -6.51 -11.20 12.23
CA GLY A 9 -7.09 -12.40 11.61
C GLY A 9 -8.39 -12.11 10.86
N THR A 10 -9.10 -13.18 10.55
CA THR A 10 -10.38 -13.15 9.82
C THR A 10 -11.38 -12.20 10.50
N GLY A 11 -12.01 -11.35 9.71
CA GLY A 11 -13.00 -10.38 10.19
C GLY A 11 -12.40 -9.06 10.67
N SER A 12 -11.07 -8.95 10.74
CA SER A 12 -10.41 -7.71 11.10
C SER A 12 -10.35 -6.75 9.92
N VAL A 13 -10.40 -5.45 10.21
CA VAL A 13 -10.15 -4.39 9.25
C VAL A 13 -8.82 -3.73 9.62
N VAL A 14 -7.88 -3.72 8.69
CA VAL A 14 -6.53 -3.23 8.93
C VAL A 14 -6.22 -2.08 7.97
N HIS A 15 -5.88 -0.93 8.51
CA HIS A 15 -5.38 0.20 7.74
C HIS A 15 -3.86 0.27 7.91
N VAL A 16 -3.15 0.12 6.80
CA VAL A 16 -1.68 0.19 6.81
C VAL A 16 -1.27 1.56 6.25
N LEU A 17 -0.77 2.42 7.12
CA LEU A 17 -0.21 3.72 6.72
C LEU A 17 1.29 3.57 6.60
N SER A 18 1.81 3.65 5.37
CA SER A 18 3.21 3.37 5.15
C SER A 18 3.72 4.00 3.85
N PRO A 19 4.98 4.41 3.80
CA PRO A 19 5.62 4.77 2.53
C PRO A 19 5.88 3.56 1.62
N MET A 20 5.64 2.34 2.10
CA MET A 20 5.79 1.07 1.36
C MET A 20 7.20 0.87 0.78
N LEU A 21 8.20 1.34 1.50
CA LEU A 21 9.61 1.15 1.13
C LEU A 21 10.22 -0.12 1.72
N PHE A 22 9.48 -0.79 2.60
CA PHE A 22 9.96 -1.94 3.38
C PHE A 22 9.28 -3.22 2.90
N THR A 23 10.04 -4.06 2.21
CA THR A 23 9.50 -5.29 1.61
C THR A 23 8.82 -6.24 2.60
N PRO A 24 9.33 -6.47 3.84
CA PRO A 24 8.63 -7.32 4.80
C PRO A 24 7.23 -6.83 5.15
N LEU A 25 6.99 -5.53 5.13
CA LEU A 25 5.65 -4.99 5.36
C LEU A 25 4.69 -5.35 4.21
N VAL A 26 5.16 -5.32 2.98
CA VAL A 26 4.37 -5.75 1.81
C VAL A 26 3.97 -7.22 1.95
N THR A 27 4.91 -8.07 2.33
CA THR A 27 4.67 -9.50 2.55
C THR A 27 3.68 -9.73 3.69
N ALA A 28 3.82 -9.01 4.80
CA ALA A 28 2.92 -9.12 5.95
C ALA A 28 1.50 -8.68 5.59
N THR A 29 1.36 -7.61 4.81
CA THR A 29 0.07 -7.11 4.32
C THR A 29 -0.63 -8.15 3.45
N ALA A 30 0.11 -8.75 2.51
CA ALA A 30 -0.43 -9.81 1.66
C ALA A 30 -0.86 -11.03 2.49
N SER A 31 -0.10 -11.37 3.51
CA SER A 31 -0.43 -12.49 4.42
C SER A 31 -1.71 -12.22 5.19
N LEU A 32 -1.91 -11.01 5.70
CA LEU A 32 -3.15 -10.62 6.38
C LEU A 32 -4.35 -10.79 5.47
N GLN A 33 -4.25 -10.35 4.24
CA GLN A 33 -5.33 -10.48 3.29
C GLN A 33 -5.68 -11.93 2.99
N ARG A 34 -4.68 -12.79 2.85
CA ARG A 34 -4.89 -14.23 2.66
C ARG A 34 -5.57 -14.88 3.86
N ARG A 35 -5.37 -14.34 5.06
CA ARG A 35 -6.03 -14.81 6.29
C ARG A 35 -7.44 -14.27 6.46
N GLY A 36 -7.96 -13.54 5.50
CA GLY A 36 -9.33 -13.04 5.51
C GLY A 36 -9.54 -11.68 6.16
N ALA A 37 -8.46 -10.95 6.49
CA ALA A 37 -8.57 -9.59 6.95
C ALA A 37 -8.90 -8.65 5.78
N ALA A 38 -9.70 -7.62 6.02
CA ALA A 38 -9.89 -6.54 5.07
C ALA A 38 -8.75 -5.54 5.25
N VAL A 39 -7.91 -5.41 4.24
CA VAL A 39 -6.71 -4.57 4.33
C VAL A 39 -6.80 -3.42 3.33
N VAL A 40 -6.52 -2.22 3.80
CA VAL A 40 -6.36 -1.03 2.96
C VAL A 40 -4.98 -0.44 3.25
N VAL A 41 -4.22 -0.20 2.20
CA VAL A 41 -2.92 0.48 2.32
C VAL A 41 -3.10 1.95 1.99
N ILE A 42 -2.66 2.81 2.90
CA ILE A 42 -2.60 4.25 2.67
C ILE A 42 -1.14 4.60 2.40
N ASP A 43 -0.87 4.99 1.17
CA ASP A 43 0.47 5.38 0.74
C ASP A 43 0.80 6.78 1.25
N THR A 44 1.69 6.85 2.22
CA THR A 44 2.06 8.11 2.86
C THR A 44 3.18 8.86 2.14
N LEU A 45 3.83 8.21 1.18
CA LEU A 45 4.95 8.82 0.45
C LEU A 45 4.48 9.55 -0.82
N GLY A 46 3.58 8.94 -1.58
CA GLY A 46 3.06 9.54 -2.80
C GLY A 46 4.16 9.92 -3.76
N ASP A 47 4.14 11.18 -4.19
CA ASP A 47 5.10 11.73 -5.15
C ASP A 47 6.39 12.24 -4.51
N ALA A 48 6.59 12.05 -3.21
CA ALA A 48 7.76 12.55 -2.48
C ALA A 48 9.08 11.88 -2.93
N LEU A 49 9.02 10.81 -3.71
CA LEU A 49 10.19 10.18 -4.32
C LEU A 49 10.64 10.88 -5.61
N ASP A 50 9.88 11.83 -6.10
CA ASP A 50 10.29 12.58 -7.29
C ASP A 50 11.54 13.40 -6.99
N ALA A 51 12.44 13.47 -7.97
CA ALA A 51 13.64 14.29 -7.83
C ALA A 51 13.23 15.76 -7.65
N PRO A 52 13.89 16.50 -6.73
CA PRO A 52 13.62 17.92 -6.57
C PRO A 52 13.79 18.66 -7.89
N GLU A 53 13.02 19.74 -8.08
CA GLU A 53 13.18 20.61 -9.23
C GLU A 53 14.61 21.15 -9.29
N GLY A 54 15.17 21.25 -10.49
CA GLY A 54 16.51 21.78 -10.72
C GLY A 54 17.64 20.76 -10.59
N VAL A 55 17.32 19.50 -10.27
CA VAL A 55 18.32 18.43 -10.23
C VAL A 55 18.50 17.84 -11.63
N ASP A 56 19.75 17.66 -12.05
CA ASP A 56 20.06 16.99 -13.32
C ASP A 56 19.49 15.56 -13.29
N ARG A 57 18.64 15.24 -14.26
CA ARG A 57 18.00 13.93 -14.38
C ARG A 57 18.97 12.78 -14.61
N LEU A 58 20.18 13.08 -15.06
CA LEU A 58 21.22 12.07 -15.28
C LEU A 58 22.17 11.94 -14.08
N ALA A 59 22.03 12.79 -13.08
CA ALA A 59 22.81 12.67 -11.85
C ALA A 59 22.47 11.39 -11.08
N LEU A 60 23.47 10.82 -10.41
CA LEU A 60 23.29 9.56 -9.65
C LEU A 60 22.13 9.65 -8.61
N PRO A 61 21.96 10.74 -7.85
CA PRO A 61 20.84 10.82 -6.92
C PRO A 61 19.47 10.74 -7.61
N ALA A 62 19.33 11.36 -8.79
CA ALA A 62 18.09 11.31 -9.55
C ALA A 62 17.83 9.91 -10.11
N LEU A 63 18.87 9.23 -10.58
CA LEU A 63 18.75 7.84 -11.06
C LEU A 63 18.39 6.89 -9.92
N ALA A 64 19.01 7.05 -8.76
CA ALA A 64 18.69 6.25 -7.59
C ALA A 64 17.25 6.45 -7.13
N ALA A 65 16.75 7.68 -7.15
CA ALA A 65 15.35 8.00 -6.84
C ALA A 65 14.40 7.33 -7.82
N ARG A 66 14.72 7.35 -9.12
CA ARG A 66 13.91 6.67 -10.14
C ARG A 66 13.87 5.16 -9.93
N MET A 67 15.00 4.55 -9.60
CA MET A 67 15.06 3.11 -9.33
C MET A 67 14.18 2.74 -8.13
N ARG A 68 14.28 3.49 -7.03
CA ARG A 68 13.43 3.28 -5.85
C ARG A 68 11.96 3.43 -6.17
N ARG A 69 11.61 4.40 -7.01
CA ARG A 69 10.24 4.60 -7.46
C ARG A 69 9.72 3.40 -8.25
N ILE A 70 10.51 2.89 -9.18
CA ILE A 70 10.14 1.73 -9.99
C ILE A 70 9.94 0.50 -9.09
N GLU A 71 10.85 0.24 -8.17
CA GLU A 71 10.74 -0.87 -7.22
C GLU A 71 9.49 -0.75 -6.34
N ARG A 72 9.22 0.46 -5.86
CA ARG A 72 8.06 0.75 -5.04
C ARG A 72 6.75 0.59 -5.82
N ASP A 73 6.68 1.11 -7.04
CA ASP A 73 5.51 0.97 -7.89
C ASP A 73 5.22 -0.51 -8.18
N ASP A 74 6.25 -1.32 -8.35
CA ASP A 74 6.10 -2.76 -8.52
C ASP A 74 5.48 -3.41 -7.27
N ARG A 75 5.94 -3.04 -6.08
CA ARG A 75 5.36 -3.55 -4.82
C ARG A 75 3.89 -3.18 -4.68
N LEU A 76 3.55 -1.92 -4.95
CA LEU A 76 2.17 -1.45 -4.88
C LEU A 76 1.28 -2.15 -5.90
N ARG A 77 1.81 -2.39 -7.10
CA ARG A 77 1.09 -3.13 -8.14
C ARG A 77 0.81 -4.57 -7.70
N ARG A 78 1.77 -5.23 -7.07
CA ARG A 78 1.57 -6.59 -6.55
C ARG A 78 0.48 -6.63 -5.50
N LEU A 79 0.43 -5.65 -4.60
CA LEU A 79 -0.65 -5.55 -3.61
C LEU A 79 -2.00 -5.37 -4.29
N ALA A 80 -2.07 -4.50 -5.30
CA ALA A 80 -3.30 -4.30 -6.05
C ALA A 80 -3.76 -5.58 -6.76
N GLN A 81 -2.84 -6.34 -7.33
CA GLN A 81 -3.13 -7.62 -7.97
C GLN A 81 -3.67 -8.66 -6.97
N LEU A 82 -3.24 -8.57 -5.72
CA LEU A 82 -3.74 -9.43 -4.65
C LEU A 82 -5.09 -8.94 -4.08
N GLY A 83 -5.62 -7.86 -4.61
CA GLY A 83 -6.90 -7.31 -4.18
C GLY A 83 -6.82 -6.33 -3.01
N THR A 84 -5.63 -5.90 -2.62
CA THR A 84 -5.45 -4.90 -1.57
C THR A 84 -5.51 -3.50 -2.18
N PRO A 85 -6.51 -2.67 -1.82
CA PRO A 85 -6.57 -1.30 -2.31
C PRO A 85 -5.40 -0.48 -1.77
N VAL A 86 -4.80 0.32 -2.63
CA VAL A 86 -3.76 1.28 -2.26
C VAL A 86 -4.29 2.68 -2.54
N VAL A 87 -4.36 3.51 -1.51
CA VAL A 87 -4.89 4.87 -1.60
C VAL A 87 -3.78 5.85 -1.28
N PRO A 88 -3.47 6.81 -2.16
CA PRO A 88 -2.48 7.82 -1.84
C PRO A 88 -3.00 8.77 -0.77
N TRP A 89 -2.16 9.12 0.19
CA TRP A 89 -2.51 10.11 1.20
C TRP A 89 -2.54 11.52 0.58
N ARG A 90 -3.68 12.16 0.63
CA ARG A 90 -3.89 13.52 0.11
C ARG A 90 -4.65 14.39 1.10
N GLY A 91 -4.39 14.23 2.38
CA GLY A 91 -5.05 14.97 3.44
C GLY A 91 -6.30 14.27 3.99
N ALA A 92 -7.12 15.01 4.72
CA ALA A 92 -8.26 14.45 5.44
C ALA A 92 -9.27 13.70 4.56
N ARG A 93 -9.41 14.11 3.30
CA ARG A 93 -10.31 13.44 2.34
C ARG A 93 -9.91 12.00 2.03
N THR A 94 -8.67 11.65 2.26
CA THR A 94 -8.18 10.28 2.07
C THR A 94 -8.93 9.29 2.98
N LEU A 95 -9.19 9.68 4.22
CA LEU A 95 -9.93 8.83 5.15
C LEU A 95 -11.36 8.58 4.67
N ASP A 96 -12.04 9.59 4.15
CA ASP A 96 -13.38 9.43 3.58
C ASP A 96 -13.38 8.43 2.42
N THR A 97 -12.38 8.53 1.53
CA THR A 97 -12.22 7.61 0.41
C THR A 97 -12.00 6.18 0.89
N VAL A 98 -11.17 5.99 1.91
CA VAL A 98 -10.89 4.68 2.49
C VAL A 98 -12.15 4.07 3.10
N LEU A 99 -12.91 4.86 3.86
CA LEU A 99 -14.16 4.41 4.47
C LEU A 99 -15.18 4.01 3.41
N GLN A 100 -15.28 4.76 2.32
CA GLN A 100 -16.18 4.43 1.22
C GLN A 100 -15.78 3.11 0.55
N GLN A 101 -14.49 2.87 0.34
CA GLN A 101 -14.00 1.62 -0.24
C GLN A 101 -14.29 0.42 0.66
N LEU A 102 -14.12 0.59 1.96
CA LEU A 102 -14.45 -0.46 2.93
C LEU A 102 -15.94 -0.76 2.93
N ALA A 103 -16.78 0.27 2.90
CA ALA A 103 -18.22 0.10 2.83
C ALA A 103 -18.66 -0.65 1.58
N ARG A 104 -18.03 -0.38 0.44
CA ARG A 104 -18.29 -1.11 -0.80
C ARG A 104 -17.94 -2.60 -0.69
N ARG A 105 -16.85 -2.93 0.00
CA ARG A 105 -16.44 -4.32 0.20
C ARG A 105 -17.41 -5.09 1.09
N GLU A 106 -17.93 -4.45 2.11
CA GLU A 106 -18.94 -5.06 2.99
C GLU A 106 -20.24 -5.33 2.28
N ARG A 107 -20.56 -4.54 1.25
CA ARG A 107 -21.79 -4.69 0.46
C ARG A 107 -21.71 -5.76 -0.61
N VAL A 108 -20.51 -6.23 -0.95
CA VAL A 108 -20.37 -7.33 -1.92
C VAL A 108 -20.71 -8.62 -1.21
N PRO A 109 -21.77 -9.35 -1.64
CA PRO A 109 -22.11 -10.61 -1.01
C PRO A 109 -20.92 -11.56 -1.13
N LYS A 110 -20.47 -12.07 0.00
CA LYS A 110 -19.47 -13.14 -0.01
C LYS A 110 -20.10 -14.36 -0.65
N VAL A 111 -19.61 -14.75 -1.80
CA VAL A 111 -20.00 -16.01 -2.41
C VAL A 111 -19.47 -17.11 -1.50
N ARG A 112 -20.36 -17.74 -0.77
CA ARG A 112 -20.03 -18.95 -0.02
C ARG A 112 -19.94 -20.11 -1.00
N THR A 113 -18.74 -20.54 -1.24
CA THR A 113 -18.52 -21.84 -1.85
C THR A 113 -18.38 -22.88 -0.77
#